data_aabf6661169866a8143647a682a66784
#
_entry.id   aabf6661169866a8143647a682a66784
#
_cell.length_a   1.000
_cell.length_b   1.000
_cell.length_c   1.000
_cell.angle_alpha   90.00
_cell.angle_beta   90.00
_cell.angle_gamma   90.00
#
_symmetry.space_group_name_H-M   'P 1'
#
loop_
_entity.id
_entity.type
_entity.pdbx_description
1 polymer ?
#
loop_
_entity_poly.entity_id
_entity_poly.type
_entity_poly.pdbx_seq_one_letter_code
_entity_poly.pdbx_strand_id
1 'polypeptide(L)'
;MLFRSVNDKFPHTLGYGEICERAAKGEWGELVVDGPLDLRTSCDPVGLQLKGIQSPLEGDADAVVVPDIEVGNVLYKSLPLFAGAQMAGTLQGTLAPVVLPSRGHDLEAKFHSLALATMGC
;
A
#
# COMPACT_ATOMS: atom_id res chain seq x y z
N MET A 1 18.34 2.36 7.90
CA MET A 1 17.59 2.13 6.70
C MET A 1 17.62 0.67 6.31
N LEU A 2 16.54 -0.02 6.52
CA LEU A 2 16.55 -1.45 6.75
C LEU A 2 15.86 -2.28 5.64
N PHE A 3 15.17 -1.65 4.66
CA PHE A 3 14.25 -2.37 3.79
C PHE A 3 14.46 -2.12 2.30
N ARG A 4 15.72 -1.96 1.87
CA ARG A 4 16.07 -1.65 0.46
C ARG A 4 16.52 -2.87 -0.35
N SER A 5 16.60 -4.02 0.26
CA SER A 5 17.02 -5.26 -0.39
C SER A 5 16.45 -6.45 0.33
N VAL A 6 16.24 -7.52 -0.41
CA VAL A 6 15.93 -8.84 0.16
C VAL A 6 17.00 -9.19 1.19
N ASN A 7 16.60 -9.58 2.39
CA ASN A 7 17.50 -9.86 3.49
C ASN A 7 16.92 -10.95 4.40
N ASP A 8 17.65 -12.01 4.61
CA ASP A 8 17.25 -13.18 5.43
C ASP A 8 16.95 -12.82 6.90
N LYS A 9 17.52 -11.72 7.40
CA LYS A 9 17.19 -11.19 8.73
C LYS A 9 15.78 -10.58 8.80
N PHE A 10 15.17 -10.32 7.66
CA PHE A 10 13.83 -9.80 7.50
C PHE A 10 13.04 -10.67 6.53
N PRO A 11 12.50 -11.81 6.99
CA PRO A 11 11.90 -12.84 6.13
C PRO A 11 10.79 -12.33 5.21
N HIS A 12 10.04 -11.30 5.60
CA HIS A 12 9.02 -10.70 4.75
C HIS A 12 9.59 -10.10 3.44
N THR A 13 10.88 -9.71 3.42
CA THR A 13 11.52 -9.17 2.22
C THR A 13 11.72 -10.23 1.13
N LEU A 14 11.80 -11.52 1.50
CA LEU A 14 11.90 -12.64 0.55
C LEU A 14 10.62 -12.72 -0.29
N GLY A 15 9.46 -12.61 0.35
CA GLY A 15 8.17 -12.60 -0.34
C GLY A 15 8.01 -11.42 -1.31
N TYR A 16 8.57 -10.26 -0.99
CA TYR A 16 8.53 -9.12 -1.91
C TYR A 16 9.31 -9.38 -3.20
N GLY A 17 10.47 -10.02 -3.12
CA GLY A 17 11.24 -10.42 -4.30
C GLY A 17 10.43 -11.34 -5.21
N GLU A 18 9.78 -12.36 -4.65
CA GLU A 18 8.92 -13.27 -5.39
C GLU A 18 7.76 -12.54 -6.07
N ILE A 19 7.09 -11.61 -5.37
CA ILE A 19 5.99 -10.82 -5.93
C ILE A 19 6.50 -9.98 -7.13
N CYS A 20 7.63 -9.31 -7.01
CA CYS A 20 8.22 -8.54 -8.10
C CYS A 20 8.54 -9.42 -9.32
N GLU A 21 9.08 -10.62 -9.11
CA GLU A 21 9.35 -11.56 -10.20
C GLU A 21 8.07 -12.06 -10.89
N ARG A 22 7.00 -12.30 -10.15
CA ARG A 22 5.70 -12.71 -10.69
C ARG A 22 5.05 -11.58 -11.49
N ALA A 23 5.11 -10.35 -10.99
CA ALA A 23 4.65 -9.17 -11.73
C ALA A 23 5.43 -8.99 -13.03
N ALA A 24 6.76 -9.12 -13.00
CA ALA A 24 7.60 -9.01 -14.19
C ALA A 24 7.30 -10.08 -15.26
N LYS A 25 6.75 -11.23 -14.85
CA LYS A 25 6.26 -12.29 -15.77
C LYS A 25 4.85 -12.01 -16.30
N GLY A 26 4.23 -10.88 -15.92
CA GLY A 26 2.90 -10.49 -16.38
C GLY A 26 1.74 -11.24 -15.71
N GLU A 27 1.97 -11.87 -14.55
CA GLU A 27 0.92 -12.64 -13.85
C GLU A 27 -0.33 -11.78 -13.53
N TRP A 28 -0.15 -10.49 -13.34
CA TRP A 28 -1.22 -9.54 -13.06
C TRP A 28 -1.37 -8.45 -14.14
N GLY A 29 -1.06 -8.79 -15.40
CA GLY A 29 -1.15 -7.86 -16.52
C GLY A 29 -0.04 -6.82 -16.49
N GLU A 30 -0.41 -5.56 -16.74
CA GLU A 30 0.53 -4.43 -16.83
C GLU A 30 0.88 -3.80 -15.47
N LEU A 31 0.61 -4.49 -14.37
CA LEU A 31 0.90 -4.00 -13.04
C LEU A 31 2.41 -3.87 -12.81
N VAL A 32 2.86 -2.66 -12.50
CA VAL A 32 4.25 -2.40 -12.12
C VAL A 32 4.41 -2.57 -10.62
N VAL A 33 5.30 -3.47 -10.21
CA VAL A 33 5.56 -3.76 -8.79
C VAL A 33 7.04 -3.63 -8.51
N ASP A 34 7.38 -2.97 -7.42
CA ASP A 34 8.76 -2.86 -6.93
C ASP A 34 8.80 -2.92 -5.40
N GLY A 35 9.90 -3.44 -4.88
CA GLY A 35 10.14 -3.59 -3.45
C GLY A 35 11.30 -4.55 -3.13
N PRO A 36 11.73 -4.57 -1.87
CA PRO A 36 11.26 -3.78 -0.73
C PRO A 36 11.68 -2.30 -0.80
N LEU A 37 10.73 -1.42 -0.62
CA LEU A 37 10.94 0.01 -0.52
C LEU A 37 10.42 0.53 0.82
N ASP A 38 10.98 1.63 1.33
CA ASP A 38 10.34 2.34 2.43
C ASP A 38 9.27 3.30 1.91
N LEU A 39 8.36 3.74 2.79
CA LEU A 39 7.22 4.57 2.42
C LEU A 39 7.63 5.84 1.67
N ARG A 40 8.74 6.48 2.07
CA ARG A 40 9.20 7.69 1.43
C ARG A 40 9.71 7.44 0.00
N THR A 41 10.41 6.33 -0.21
CA THR A 41 10.92 5.98 -1.55
C THR A 41 9.83 5.42 -2.47
N SER A 42 8.72 4.94 -1.90
CA SER A 42 7.57 4.52 -2.68
C SER A 42 6.68 5.69 -3.14
N CYS A 43 6.55 6.74 -2.30
CA CYS A 43 5.53 7.78 -2.48
C CYS A 43 6.10 9.21 -2.56
N ASP A 44 7.43 9.38 -2.64
CA ASP A 44 8.08 10.70 -2.74
C ASP A 44 9.22 10.63 -3.76
N PRO A 45 9.03 11.18 -4.97
CA PRO A 45 10.06 11.23 -6.02
C PRO A 45 11.36 11.89 -5.55
N VAL A 46 11.25 12.94 -4.73
CA VAL A 46 12.42 13.63 -4.17
C VAL A 46 13.14 12.72 -3.19
N GLY A 47 12.40 12.01 -2.33
CA GLY A 47 12.97 11.03 -1.41
C GLY A 47 13.67 9.88 -2.11
N LEU A 48 13.11 9.41 -3.21
CA LEU A 48 13.72 8.39 -4.08
C LEU A 48 15.03 8.87 -4.67
N GLN A 49 15.04 10.07 -5.26
CA GLN A 49 16.21 10.69 -5.86
C GLN A 49 17.32 10.96 -4.84
N LEU A 50 17.00 11.52 -3.68
CA LEU A 50 17.97 11.80 -2.61
C LEU A 50 18.66 10.54 -2.08
N LYS A 51 17.99 9.41 -2.15
CA LYS A 51 18.55 8.11 -1.76
C LYS A 51 19.29 7.40 -2.90
N GLY A 52 19.27 7.95 -4.11
CA GLY A 52 19.90 7.36 -5.30
C GLY A 52 19.34 5.99 -5.65
N ILE A 53 18.03 5.78 -5.42
CA ILE A 53 17.34 4.54 -5.75
C ILE A 53 16.76 4.66 -7.15
N GLN A 54 16.95 3.61 -7.95
CA GLN A 54 16.23 3.44 -9.21
C GLN A 54 15.05 2.51 -8.95
N SER A 55 13.86 2.96 -9.34
CA SER A 55 12.62 2.20 -9.23
C SER A 55 11.73 2.53 -10.43
N PRO A 56 11.07 1.54 -11.04
CA PRO A 56 10.12 1.79 -12.10
C PRO A 56 8.86 2.54 -11.62
N LEU A 57 8.65 2.65 -10.30
CA LEU A 57 7.57 3.42 -9.69
C LEU A 57 7.88 4.92 -9.59
N GLU A 58 9.14 5.33 -9.79
CA GLU A 58 9.59 6.74 -9.76
C GLU A 58 9.20 7.51 -8.49
N GLY A 59 8.83 6.81 -7.41
CA GLY A 59 8.38 7.40 -6.15
C GLY A 59 6.92 7.88 -6.16
N ASP A 60 6.11 7.37 -7.09
CA ASP A 60 4.69 7.72 -7.28
C ASP A 60 3.82 6.45 -7.29
N ALA A 61 3.90 5.67 -6.22
CA ALA A 61 3.15 4.43 -6.10
C ALA A 61 1.66 4.68 -5.83
N ASP A 62 0.79 4.09 -6.64
CA ASP A 62 -0.68 4.11 -6.44
C ASP A 62 -1.11 3.27 -5.24
N ALA A 63 -0.35 2.25 -4.88
CA ALA A 63 -0.66 1.34 -3.78
C ALA A 63 0.60 0.95 -3.00
N VAL A 64 0.45 0.83 -1.69
CA VAL A 64 1.51 0.39 -0.78
C VAL A 64 1.03 -0.86 -0.03
N VAL A 65 1.76 -1.96 -0.21
CA VAL A 65 1.54 -3.20 0.55
C VAL A 65 2.48 -3.24 1.74
N VAL A 66 1.92 -3.37 2.92
CA VAL A 66 2.67 -3.41 4.18
C VAL A 66 2.92 -4.86 4.62
N PRO A 67 3.99 -5.14 5.41
CA PRO A 67 4.42 -6.50 5.73
C PRO A 67 3.45 -7.27 6.64
N ASP A 68 2.72 -6.54 7.48
CA ASP A 68 1.82 -7.14 8.47
C ASP A 68 0.69 -6.18 8.86
N ILE A 69 -0.27 -6.72 9.60
CA ILE A 69 -1.47 -5.98 10.04
C ILE A 69 -1.13 -4.88 11.06
N GLU A 70 -0.10 -5.07 11.87
CA GLU A 70 0.33 -4.12 12.88
C GLU A 70 0.85 -2.85 12.21
N VAL A 71 1.74 -2.98 11.23
CA VAL A 71 2.25 -1.84 10.43
C VAL A 71 1.11 -1.17 9.68
N GLY A 72 0.25 -1.95 9.05
CA GLY A 72 -0.93 -1.44 8.34
C GLY A 72 -1.87 -0.65 9.26
N ASN A 73 -2.14 -1.17 10.43
CA ASN A 73 -3.00 -0.50 11.41
C ASN A 73 -2.41 0.82 11.92
N VAL A 74 -1.10 0.84 12.20
CA VAL A 74 -0.41 2.08 12.62
C VAL A 74 -0.46 3.12 11.50
N LEU A 75 -0.12 2.77 10.26
CA LEU A 75 -0.16 3.67 9.12
C LEU A 75 -1.58 4.20 8.88
N TYR A 76 -2.56 3.30 8.81
CA TYR A 76 -3.96 3.63 8.62
C TYR A 76 -4.51 4.60 9.68
N LYS A 77 -4.13 4.45 10.94
CA LYS A 77 -4.54 5.34 12.03
C LYS A 77 -3.77 6.67 12.03
N SER A 78 -2.52 6.65 11.62
CA SER A 78 -1.66 7.84 11.61
C SER A 78 -2.07 8.84 10.54
N LEU A 79 -2.48 8.39 9.37
CA LEU A 79 -2.83 9.25 8.25
C LEU A 79 -3.97 10.23 8.58
N PRO A 80 -5.14 9.82 9.07
CA PRO A 80 -6.18 10.77 9.46
C PRO A 80 -5.81 11.59 10.69
N LEU A 81 -5.11 10.97 11.67
CA LEU A 81 -4.81 11.62 12.93
C LEU A 81 -3.77 12.74 12.80
N PHE A 82 -2.71 12.52 12.02
CA PHE A 82 -1.59 13.44 11.94
C PHE A 82 -1.52 14.20 10.61
N ALA A 83 -2.09 13.66 9.55
CA ALA A 83 -2.04 14.26 8.21
C ALA A 83 -3.41 14.74 7.71
N GLY A 84 -4.48 14.58 8.49
CA GLY A 84 -5.82 14.99 8.09
C GLY A 84 -6.35 14.25 6.85
N ALA A 85 -5.84 13.04 6.58
CA ALA A 85 -6.23 12.27 5.42
C ALA A 85 -7.69 11.79 5.52
N GLN A 86 -8.42 11.93 4.43
CA GLN A 86 -9.73 11.30 4.29
C GLN A 86 -9.55 9.81 4.01
N MET A 87 -10.38 8.98 4.65
CA MET A 87 -10.26 7.54 4.59
C MET A 87 -11.50 6.91 3.98
N ALA A 88 -11.27 5.89 3.16
CA ALA A 88 -12.32 4.97 2.70
C ALA A 88 -11.76 3.55 2.71
N GLY A 89 -12.60 2.56 2.95
CA GLY A 89 -12.14 1.17 2.96
C GLY A 89 -13.23 0.19 2.56
N THR A 90 -12.82 -0.79 1.76
CA THR A 90 -13.66 -1.92 1.35
C THR A 90 -12.91 -3.22 1.61
N LEU A 91 -13.65 -4.29 1.83
CA LEU A 91 -13.10 -5.63 1.88
C LEU A 91 -13.08 -6.19 0.45
N GLN A 92 -11.89 -6.62 0.01
CA GLN A 92 -11.71 -7.21 -1.31
C GLN A 92 -11.80 -8.73 -1.27
N GLY A 93 -12.12 -9.35 -2.42
CA GLY A 93 -12.20 -10.81 -2.55
C GLY A 93 -13.53 -11.42 -2.13
N THR A 94 -14.55 -10.62 -1.91
CA THR A 94 -15.93 -11.06 -1.60
C THR A 94 -16.81 -11.07 -2.86
N LEU A 95 -17.88 -11.91 -2.85
CA LEU A 95 -18.84 -12.00 -3.97
C LEU A 95 -19.77 -10.78 -4.08
N ALA A 96 -19.81 -9.95 -3.07
CA ALA A 96 -20.58 -8.72 -3.04
C ALA A 96 -19.76 -7.64 -2.33
N PRO A 97 -19.99 -6.36 -2.62
CA PRO A 97 -19.29 -5.27 -1.94
C PRO A 97 -19.51 -5.33 -0.44
N VAL A 98 -18.43 -5.32 0.32
CA VAL A 98 -18.48 -5.32 1.78
C VAL A 98 -17.73 -4.12 2.33
N VAL A 99 -18.40 -3.36 3.18
CA VAL A 99 -17.84 -2.19 3.87
C VAL A 99 -17.86 -2.43 5.36
N LEU A 100 -16.69 -2.35 6.00
CA LEU A 100 -16.51 -2.53 7.43
C LEU A 100 -15.86 -1.27 8.05
N PRO A 101 -16.60 -0.15 8.15
CA PRO A 101 -16.06 1.07 8.71
C PRO A 101 -15.73 0.88 10.21
N SER A 102 -14.61 1.46 10.64
CA SER A 102 -14.29 1.50 12.06
C SER A 102 -15.36 2.29 12.83
N ARG A 103 -15.62 1.89 14.07
CA ARG A 103 -16.52 2.63 14.97
C ARG A 103 -16.08 4.07 15.22
N GLY A 104 -14.77 4.34 15.11
CA GLY A 104 -14.19 5.68 15.26
C GLY A 104 -14.19 6.51 13.98
N HIS A 105 -14.71 6.00 12.86
CA HIS A 105 -14.84 6.77 11.62
C HIS A 105 -16.00 7.75 11.73
N ASP A 106 -15.79 8.96 11.22
CA ASP A 106 -16.84 9.95 11.03
C ASP A 106 -17.83 9.54 9.92
N LEU A 107 -18.84 10.35 9.72
CA LEU A 107 -19.88 10.09 8.73
C LEU A 107 -19.31 10.15 7.29
N GLU A 108 -18.36 11.04 7.06
CA GLU A 108 -17.74 11.25 5.76
C GLU A 108 -16.93 10.03 5.31
N ALA A 109 -16.08 9.49 6.18
CA ALA A 109 -15.33 8.26 5.91
C ALA A 109 -16.23 7.04 5.64
N LYS A 110 -17.38 6.96 6.34
CA LYS A 110 -18.39 5.92 6.10
C LYS A 110 -19.05 6.08 4.73
N PHE A 111 -19.40 7.31 4.36
CA PHE A 111 -19.97 7.62 3.06
C PHE A 111 -18.98 7.32 1.92
N HIS A 112 -17.73 7.75 2.04
CA HIS A 112 -16.68 7.46 1.06
C HIS A 112 -16.44 5.96 0.90
N SER A 113 -16.51 5.20 1.99
CA SER A 113 -16.36 3.74 1.92
C SER A 113 -17.51 3.08 1.14
N LEU A 114 -18.75 3.56 1.31
CA LEU A 114 -19.89 3.10 0.54
C LEU A 114 -19.76 3.47 -0.93
N ALA A 115 -19.37 4.71 -1.23
CA ALA A 115 -19.13 5.17 -2.60
C ALA A 115 -18.04 4.32 -3.28
N LEU A 116 -16.92 4.09 -2.62
CA LEU A 116 -15.83 3.26 -3.13
C LEU A 116 -16.30 1.82 -3.43
N ALA A 117 -17.10 1.23 -2.55
CA ALA A 117 -17.64 -0.11 -2.73
C ALA A 117 -18.55 -0.24 -3.96
N THR A 118 -19.29 0.82 -4.31
CA THR A 118 -20.15 0.83 -5.50
C THR A 118 -19.39 1.07 -6.80
N MET A 119 -18.20 1.65 -6.75
CA MET A 119 -17.35 1.88 -7.92
C MET A 119 -16.55 0.64 -8.33
N GLY A 120 -16.34 -0.29 -7.42
CA GLY A 120 -15.58 -1.52 -7.63
C GLY A 120 -16.42 -2.73 -8.04
N CYS A 121 -17.67 -2.52 -8.42
CA CYS A 121 -18.59 -3.58 -8.84
C CYS A 121 -18.62 -3.75 -10.36
#